data_6fc4fb0319d7a22ee9c419a7da642e6b
#
_entry.id   6fc4fb0319d7a22ee9c419a7da642e6b
#
_cell.length_a   1.000
_cell.length_b   1.000
_cell.length_c   1.000
_cell.angle_alpha   90.00
_cell.angle_beta   90.00
_cell.angle_gamma   90.00
#
_symmetry.space_group_name_H-M   'P 1'
#
loop_
_entity.id
_entity.type
_entity.pdbx_description
1 polymer ?
#
loop_
_entity_poly.entity_id
_entity_poly.type
_entity_poly.pdbx_seq_one_letter_code
_entity_poly.pdbx_strand_id
1 'polypeptide(L)'
;MKKLFAFLIFLLPAFSFAQVQLDSSNLPIVVINTNGEFIQDEPKIIADMGIIYNGPGQMNHITDPFNDYEGIIGIELRGSTSQFIYPKKQYAVETRDEFGENNNVSLLGLPKENDWILHAPYSDKTLIRNALAYKLAGRIMDYAPRYKFCELIINEEYLGVYLLLEKVKRDKDRVAVSKLEADENTGDDLTGGYILKLDKYDGAGNDGFVSNYGPRPGFPQQTVYQFHYPKPDDITIAQRAYIEDFIDQFESVMDGDDFADPAGGYSKYIDLSTFIDYMLINEVCKNVDAYRISTYLYKDRDSIDGRLKIGPVWDFNLGFGNVDFCMGPEIDAWVLDYIDFCPEDNWLPPIWWKKLRADTTFRNDAKARWVELRSDILSNDNIWTCIDSLVAEIDIAKDRNFERWPVQADYVWPNAFVGGSYSADLDYLKNWLRDRLIWMDGEIDDFDRIIYKPADYFDPLVYPNPFDTEVNFEYYVRDYEEVTILIYNAQGQLVANLQDVEHPNGKGKLAWNDQRPATGVYYYTIYFNGDKIKSGSILCNK
;
A
#
# COMPACT_ATOMS: atom_id res chain seq x y z
N MET A 1 -13.58 -70.44 -18.74
CA MET A 1 -12.50 -69.53 -18.34
C MET A 1 -13.15 -68.25 -17.73
N LYS A 2 -13.19 -68.18 -16.41
CA LYS A 2 -13.71 -66.98 -15.70
C LYS A 2 -12.54 -66.00 -15.48
N LYS A 3 -12.60 -64.81 -16.07
CA LYS A 3 -11.63 -63.76 -15.79
C LYS A 3 -11.97 -63.04 -14.51
N LEU A 4 -11.10 -63.16 -13.50
CA LEU A 4 -11.17 -62.40 -12.24
C LEU A 4 -10.59 -60.99 -12.52
N PHE A 5 -11.41 -59.96 -12.37
CA PHE A 5 -10.93 -58.57 -12.38
C PHE A 5 -10.61 -58.20 -10.92
N ALA A 6 -9.34 -57.99 -10.63
CA ALA A 6 -8.89 -57.45 -9.35
C ALA A 6 -9.01 -55.93 -9.40
N PHE A 7 -9.88 -55.36 -8.56
CA PHE A 7 -9.97 -53.92 -8.35
C PHE A 7 -8.87 -53.53 -7.34
N LEU A 8 -7.86 -52.82 -7.81
CA LEU A 8 -6.83 -52.22 -6.97
C LEU A 8 -7.40 -50.91 -6.41
N ILE A 9 -7.80 -50.88 -5.13
CA ILE A 9 -8.18 -49.67 -4.41
C ILE A 9 -6.87 -48.97 -4.04
N PHE A 10 -6.55 -47.85 -4.72
CA PHE A 10 -5.53 -46.90 -4.29
C PHE A 10 -6.06 -46.10 -3.08
N LEU A 11 -5.60 -46.46 -1.90
CA LEU A 11 -5.71 -45.64 -0.70
C LEU A 11 -4.73 -44.45 -0.87
N LEU A 12 -5.23 -43.30 -1.32
CA LEU A 12 -4.51 -42.05 -1.19
C LEU A 12 -4.42 -41.73 0.32
N PRO A 13 -3.22 -41.45 0.85
CA PRO A 13 -3.11 -40.97 2.22
C PRO A 13 -3.82 -39.62 2.29
N ALA A 14 -4.92 -39.56 3.03
CA ALA A 14 -5.50 -38.29 3.45
C ALA A 14 -4.49 -37.69 4.44
N PHE A 15 -3.70 -36.71 3.98
CA PHE A 15 -2.98 -35.83 4.89
C PHE A 15 -4.01 -34.99 5.62
N SER A 16 -4.44 -35.46 6.78
CA SER A 16 -5.15 -34.63 7.74
C SER A 16 -4.10 -33.68 8.32
N PHE A 17 -4.05 -32.46 7.80
CA PHE A 17 -3.37 -31.40 8.53
C PHE A 17 -4.13 -31.24 9.84
N ALA A 18 -3.44 -31.34 10.96
CA ALA A 18 -4.06 -31.06 12.25
C ALA A 18 -4.56 -29.60 12.20
N GLN A 19 -5.86 -29.43 12.42
CA GLN A 19 -6.46 -28.09 12.48
C GLN A 19 -5.83 -27.37 13.68
N VAL A 20 -5.30 -26.17 13.46
CA VAL A 20 -4.75 -25.33 14.52
C VAL A 20 -5.89 -25.01 15.50
N GLN A 21 -5.68 -25.33 16.78
CA GLN A 21 -6.69 -25.13 17.81
C GLN A 21 -6.38 -23.86 18.61
N LEU A 22 -7.41 -23.04 18.84
CA LEU A 22 -7.34 -21.88 19.69
C LEU A 22 -8.10 -22.18 21.00
N ASP A 23 -7.35 -22.34 22.10
CA ASP A 23 -7.94 -22.50 23.44
C ASP A 23 -8.07 -21.14 24.14
N SER A 24 -7.06 -20.31 24.02
CA SER A 24 -7.03 -18.98 24.64
C SER A 24 -6.09 -18.02 23.89
N SER A 25 -6.35 -16.72 24.01
CA SER A 25 -5.57 -15.65 23.42
C SER A 25 -5.48 -14.42 24.33
N ASN A 26 -4.40 -13.69 24.22
CA ASN A 26 -4.31 -12.32 24.76
C ASN A 26 -5.03 -11.28 23.87
N LEU A 27 -5.34 -11.64 22.62
CA LEU A 27 -6.14 -10.84 21.70
C LEU A 27 -7.62 -11.17 21.85
N PRO A 28 -8.54 -10.25 21.51
CA PRO A 28 -9.94 -10.56 21.33
C PRO A 28 -10.15 -11.75 20.37
N ILE A 29 -11.13 -12.57 20.64
CA ILE A 29 -11.50 -13.70 19.79
C ILE A 29 -12.82 -13.36 19.08
N VAL A 30 -12.79 -13.32 17.75
CA VAL A 30 -13.97 -13.13 16.90
C VAL A 30 -14.40 -14.47 16.35
N VAL A 31 -15.63 -14.87 16.64
CA VAL A 31 -16.22 -16.14 16.20
C VAL A 31 -17.39 -15.84 15.27
N ILE A 32 -17.37 -16.39 14.06
CA ILE A 32 -18.43 -16.21 13.06
C ILE A 32 -18.96 -17.57 12.65
N ASN A 33 -20.28 -17.70 12.61
CA ASN A 33 -20.97 -18.88 12.12
C ASN A 33 -21.87 -18.48 10.93
N THR A 34 -21.58 -19.02 9.76
CA THR A 34 -22.35 -18.76 8.54
C THR A 34 -23.55 -19.69 8.38
N ASN A 35 -23.79 -20.58 9.35
CA ASN A 35 -24.87 -21.57 9.29
C ASN A 35 -24.78 -22.47 8.03
N GLY A 36 -23.56 -22.68 7.52
CA GLY A 36 -23.27 -23.51 6.35
C GLY A 36 -23.37 -22.77 5.00
N GLU A 37 -23.64 -21.47 5.01
CA GLU A 37 -23.60 -20.66 3.79
C GLU A 37 -22.16 -20.31 3.39
N PHE A 38 -21.91 -20.24 2.08
CA PHE A 38 -20.63 -19.87 1.53
C PHE A 38 -20.51 -18.34 1.47
N ILE A 39 -19.42 -17.79 2.04
CA ILE A 39 -19.14 -16.36 1.97
C ILE A 39 -18.67 -16.00 0.55
N GLN A 40 -19.46 -15.22 -0.15
CA GLN A 40 -19.22 -14.73 -1.51
C GLN A 40 -18.78 -13.26 -1.51
N ASP A 41 -18.43 -12.73 -2.67
CA ASP A 41 -18.03 -11.32 -2.84
C ASP A 41 -19.24 -10.39 -2.65
N GLU A 42 -20.30 -10.59 -3.42
CA GLU A 42 -21.57 -9.86 -3.33
C GLU A 42 -22.75 -10.78 -3.67
N PRO A 43 -23.91 -10.61 -3.05
CA PRO A 43 -24.21 -9.77 -1.88
C PRO A 43 -23.74 -10.42 -0.56
N LYS A 44 -23.71 -9.63 0.52
CA LYS A 44 -23.46 -10.15 1.89
C LYS A 44 -24.43 -11.26 2.25
N ILE A 45 -23.92 -12.34 2.81
CA ILE A 45 -24.72 -13.38 3.46
C ILE A 45 -24.99 -13.01 4.93
N ILE A 46 -26.05 -13.60 5.50
CA ILE A 46 -26.34 -13.47 6.92
C ILE A 46 -25.52 -14.49 7.71
N ALA A 47 -24.91 -14.04 8.80
CA ALA A 47 -24.16 -14.89 9.71
C ALA A 47 -24.37 -14.44 11.16
N ASP A 48 -23.98 -15.27 12.12
CA ASP A 48 -23.90 -14.91 13.52
C ASP A 48 -22.45 -14.58 13.88
N MET A 49 -22.23 -13.53 14.68
CA MET A 49 -20.91 -13.15 15.17
C MET A 49 -20.94 -12.99 16.69
N GLY A 50 -19.93 -13.56 17.36
CA GLY A 50 -19.64 -13.33 18.76
C GLY A 50 -18.22 -12.82 18.96
N ILE A 51 -18.02 -11.92 19.91
CA ILE A 51 -16.69 -11.40 20.29
C ILE A 51 -16.47 -11.63 21.78
N ILE A 52 -15.35 -12.29 22.11
CA ILE A 52 -14.88 -12.52 23.46
C ILE A 52 -13.74 -11.54 23.75
N TYR A 53 -13.91 -10.67 24.74
CA TYR A 53 -12.86 -9.74 25.16
C TYR A 53 -12.97 -9.42 26.65
N ASN A 54 -12.08 -9.99 27.46
CA ASN A 54 -12.05 -9.85 28.92
C ASN A 54 -11.34 -8.57 29.40
N GLY A 55 -10.90 -7.71 28.47
CA GLY A 55 -10.24 -6.46 28.77
C GLY A 55 -8.72 -6.49 28.60
N PRO A 56 -8.06 -5.33 28.67
CA PRO A 56 -6.62 -5.21 28.44
C PRO A 56 -5.81 -6.09 29.39
N GLY A 57 -4.87 -6.86 28.83
CA GLY A 57 -3.96 -7.72 29.59
C GLY A 57 -4.60 -8.98 30.20
N GLN A 58 -5.86 -9.25 29.89
CA GLN A 58 -6.54 -10.49 30.30
C GLN A 58 -6.48 -11.51 29.16
N MET A 59 -6.47 -12.80 29.55
CA MET A 59 -6.64 -13.87 28.58
C MET A 59 -8.12 -14.07 28.25
N ASN A 60 -8.40 -14.28 26.97
CA ASN A 60 -9.72 -14.65 26.45
C ASN A 60 -9.70 -16.14 26.14
N HIS A 61 -10.65 -16.90 26.64
CA HIS A 61 -10.78 -18.34 26.40
C HIS A 61 -11.95 -18.58 25.45
N ILE A 62 -11.80 -19.52 24.51
CA ILE A 62 -12.87 -19.84 23.55
C ILE A 62 -14.17 -20.32 24.24
N THR A 63 -14.08 -20.74 25.50
CA THR A 63 -15.24 -21.15 26.33
C THR A 63 -15.86 -20.01 27.11
N ASP A 64 -15.28 -18.80 27.07
CA ASP A 64 -15.85 -17.62 27.72
C ASP A 64 -17.12 -17.19 26.97
N PRO A 65 -18.06 -16.52 27.63
CA PRO A 65 -19.23 -15.97 26.96
C PRO A 65 -18.83 -14.84 25.98
N PHE A 66 -19.62 -14.65 24.95
CA PHE A 66 -19.51 -13.47 24.10
C PHE A 66 -19.90 -12.24 24.92
N ASN A 67 -18.91 -11.44 25.31
CA ASN A 67 -19.07 -10.35 26.28
C ASN A 67 -18.81 -8.94 25.70
N ASP A 68 -18.26 -8.84 24.48
CA ASP A 68 -18.14 -7.56 23.78
C ASP A 68 -19.24 -7.38 22.73
N TYR A 69 -19.53 -8.44 21.96
CA TYR A 69 -20.60 -8.46 20.96
C TYR A 69 -21.17 -9.87 20.81
N GLU A 70 -22.49 -9.96 20.64
CA GLU A 70 -23.20 -11.16 20.17
C GLU A 70 -24.41 -10.71 19.34
N GLY A 71 -24.46 -11.11 18.05
CA GLY A 71 -25.54 -10.68 17.18
C GLY A 71 -25.39 -11.10 15.73
N ILE A 72 -26.34 -10.64 14.93
CA ILE A 72 -26.43 -10.92 13.49
C ILE A 72 -25.53 -9.96 12.72
N ILE A 73 -24.88 -10.48 11.69
CA ILE A 73 -24.07 -9.71 10.75
C ILE A 73 -24.41 -10.05 9.31
N GLY A 74 -24.15 -9.08 8.41
CA GLY A 74 -23.91 -9.34 7.01
C GLY A 74 -22.42 -9.52 6.78
N ILE A 75 -21.98 -10.54 6.04
CA ILE A 75 -20.58 -10.79 5.74
C ILE A 75 -20.37 -11.11 4.26
N GLU A 76 -19.32 -10.56 3.67
CA GLU A 76 -18.88 -10.82 2.30
C GLU A 76 -17.37 -10.87 2.19
N LEU A 77 -16.83 -11.48 1.15
CA LEU A 77 -15.43 -11.34 0.78
C LEU A 77 -15.14 -9.90 0.37
N ARG A 78 -13.93 -9.43 0.62
CA ARG A 78 -13.51 -8.11 0.16
C ARG A 78 -12.08 -8.11 -0.37
N GLY A 79 -11.75 -7.01 -1.05
CA GLY A 79 -10.47 -6.78 -1.73
C GLY A 79 -10.62 -7.02 -3.22
N SER A 80 -9.69 -6.52 -4.00
CA SER A 80 -9.60 -6.79 -5.43
C SER A 80 -8.60 -7.95 -5.65
N THR A 81 -7.34 -7.64 -5.88
CA THR A 81 -6.28 -8.62 -6.13
C THR A 81 -6.14 -9.67 -5.02
N SER A 82 -6.24 -9.26 -3.75
CA SER A 82 -6.06 -10.16 -2.59
C SER A 82 -7.09 -11.30 -2.51
N GLN A 83 -8.31 -11.10 -3.03
CA GLN A 83 -9.31 -12.16 -3.07
C GLN A 83 -8.87 -13.36 -3.94
N PHE A 84 -8.15 -13.08 -5.03
CA PHE A 84 -7.77 -14.12 -5.99
C PHE A 84 -6.44 -14.78 -5.62
N ILE A 85 -5.47 -14.01 -5.14
CA ILE A 85 -4.10 -14.49 -4.96
C ILE A 85 -3.81 -15.06 -3.58
N TYR A 86 -4.54 -14.61 -2.51
CA TYR A 86 -4.27 -15.08 -1.15
C TYR A 86 -5.31 -16.08 -0.65
N PRO A 87 -4.86 -17.17 -0.01
CA PRO A 87 -5.78 -18.12 0.63
C PRO A 87 -6.42 -17.55 1.91
N LYS A 88 -5.72 -16.67 2.64
CA LYS A 88 -6.24 -15.97 3.83
C LYS A 88 -7.09 -14.79 3.37
N LYS A 89 -8.42 -14.95 3.43
CA LYS A 89 -9.37 -13.98 2.89
C LYS A 89 -9.61 -12.81 3.85
N GLN A 90 -9.94 -11.65 3.28
CA GLN A 90 -10.44 -10.49 4.01
C GLN A 90 -11.96 -10.45 3.91
N TYR A 91 -12.61 -9.86 4.92
CA TYR A 91 -14.06 -9.78 4.96
C TYR A 91 -14.54 -8.37 5.25
N ALA A 92 -15.64 -7.96 4.60
CA ALA A 92 -16.46 -6.83 5.02
C ALA A 92 -17.58 -7.36 5.91
N VAL A 93 -17.75 -6.73 7.07
CA VAL A 93 -18.73 -7.12 8.08
C VAL A 93 -19.66 -5.94 8.34
N GLU A 94 -20.95 -6.22 8.42
CA GLU A 94 -21.98 -5.24 8.74
C GLU A 94 -22.84 -5.76 9.88
N THR A 95 -22.80 -5.09 11.03
CA THR A 95 -23.63 -5.46 12.17
C THR A 95 -25.09 -5.09 11.91
N ARG A 96 -26.01 -6.03 12.18
CA ARG A 96 -27.44 -5.93 11.89
C ARG A 96 -28.30 -6.19 13.13
N ASP A 97 -29.50 -5.66 13.11
CA ASP A 97 -30.52 -5.97 14.11
C ASP A 97 -31.31 -7.23 13.74
N GLU A 98 -32.28 -7.59 14.54
CA GLU A 98 -33.15 -8.77 14.36
C GLU A 98 -34.03 -8.67 13.10
N PHE A 99 -34.18 -7.50 12.49
CA PHE A 99 -34.93 -7.26 11.26
C PHE A 99 -34.02 -7.24 10.03
N GLY A 100 -32.69 -7.36 10.21
CA GLY A 100 -31.71 -7.30 9.14
C GLY A 100 -31.28 -5.89 8.75
N GLU A 101 -31.73 -4.89 9.50
CA GLU A 101 -31.36 -3.48 9.29
C GLU A 101 -30.00 -3.16 9.97
N ASN A 102 -29.37 -2.06 9.51
CA ASN A 102 -28.09 -1.64 10.05
C ASN A 102 -28.15 -1.33 11.55
N ASN A 103 -27.26 -1.93 12.31
CA ASN A 103 -27.18 -1.75 13.76
C ASN A 103 -25.82 -1.17 14.17
N ASN A 104 -25.79 0.13 14.50
CA ASN A 104 -24.57 0.80 14.93
C ASN A 104 -24.17 0.39 16.35
N VAL A 105 -23.12 -0.39 16.48
CA VAL A 105 -22.57 -0.90 17.74
C VAL A 105 -21.11 -0.49 17.93
N SER A 106 -20.67 -0.45 19.19
CA SER A 106 -19.24 -0.35 19.50
C SER A 106 -18.67 -1.76 19.54
N LEU A 107 -17.62 -2.02 18.78
CA LEU A 107 -16.86 -3.26 18.83
C LEU A 107 -15.48 -2.97 19.43
N LEU A 108 -15.10 -3.72 20.45
CA LEU A 108 -13.77 -3.61 21.11
C LEU A 108 -13.42 -2.18 21.56
N GLY A 109 -14.43 -1.40 21.94
CA GLY A 109 -14.27 -0.01 22.34
C GLY A 109 -14.07 1.00 21.21
N LEU A 110 -14.18 0.59 19.95
CA LEU A 110 -14.21 1.49 18.79
C LEU A 110 -15.54 2.25 18.73
N PRO A 111 -15.59 3.47 18.19
CA PRO A 111 -16.84 4.24 18.04
C PRO A 111 -17.93 3.46 17.33
N LYS A 112 -19.18 3.73 17.71
CA LYS A 112 -20.35 3.02 17.18
C LYS A 112 -20.52 3.22 15.69
N GLU A 113 -20.56 2.10 14.97
CA GLU A 113 -20.87 2.04 13.54
C GLU A 113 -21.34 0.62 13.19
N ASN A 114 -21.89 0.42 12.01
CA ASN A 114 -22.29 -0.90 11.53
C ASN A 114 -21.28 -1.52 10.54
N ASP A 115 -20.50 -0.71 9.81
CA ASP A 115 -19.54 -1.20 8.80
C ASP A 115 -18.12 -1.38 9.36
N TRP A 116 -17.63 -2.63 9.27
CA TRP A 116 -16.33 -3.05 9.78
C TRP A 116 -15.59 -3.88 8.73
N ILE A 117 -14.30 -4.04 8.92
CA ILE A 117 -13.45 -4.86 8.07
C ILE A 117 -12.61 -5.80 8.92
N LEU A 118 -12.57 -7.07 8.54
CA LEU A 118 -11.60 -8.03 9.03
C LEU A 118 -10.48 -8.13 7.99
N HIS A 119 -9.42 -7.33 8.20
CA HIS A 119 -8.26 -7.30 7.32
C HIS A 119 -7.32 -8.44 7.65
N ALA A 120 -6.88 -9.17 6.62
CA ALA A 120 -6.00 -10.33 6.70
C ALA A 120 -4.57 -9.97 6.25
N PRO A 121 -3.60 -9.78 7.15
CA PRO A 121 -2.21 -9.48 6.77
C PRO A 121 -1.48 -10.75 6.30
N TYR A 122 -1.73 -11.21 5.06
CA TYR A 122 -1.13 -12.44 4.53
C TYR A 122 0.25 -12.20 3.89
N SER A 123 0.39 -11.18 3.06
CA SER A 123 1.69 -10.81 2.47
C SER A 123 2.57 -10.00 3.42
N ASP A 124 2.00 -9.42 4.46
CA ASP A 124 2.76 -8.77 5.53
C ASP A 124 3.17 -9.78 6.60
N LYS A 125 4.39 -10.31 6.50
CA LYS A 125 4.93 -11.30 7.43
C LYS A 125 5.27 -10.73 8.81
N THR A 126 5.26 -9.41 8.97
CA THR A 126 5.33 -8.78 10.29
C THR A 126 3.97 -8.64 10.96
N LEU A 127 2.88 -8.78 10.22
CA LEU A 127 1.48 -8.60 10.61
C LEU A 127 1.11 -7.18 11.09
N ILE A 128 2.05 -6.22 11.08
CA ILE A 128 1.87 -4.91 11.73
C ILE A 128 1.96 -3.69 10.80
N ARG A 129 2.26 -3.85 9.48
CA ARG A 129 2.49 -2.69 8.59
C ARG A 129 1.29 -1.75 8.50
N ASN A 130 0.09 -2.28 8.29
CA ASN A 130 -1.13 -1.46 8.30
C ASN A 130 -1.39 -0.83 9.67
N ALA A 131 -1.23 -1.61 10.73
CA ALA A 131 -1.40 -1.14 12.10
C ALA A 131 -0.44 0.00 12.45
N LEU A 132 0.84 -0.13 12.05
CA LEU A 132 1.87 0.90 12.24
C LEU A 132 1.52 2.18 11.48
N ALA A 133 1.19 2.08 10.19
CA ALA A 133 0.82 3.22 9.38
C ALA A 133 -0.39 3.96 9.95
N TYR A 134 -1.45 3.25 10.31
CA TYR A 134 -2.66 3.86 10.90
C TYR A 134 -2.40 4.47 12.27
N LYS A 135 -1.56 3.85 13.11
CA LYS A 135 -1.17 4.39 14.42
C LYS A 135 -0.38 5.69 14.32
N LEU A 136 0.52 5.79 13.35
CA LEU A 136 1.27 7.02 13.06
C LEU A 136 0.36 8.08 12.44
N ALA A 137 -0.40 7.72 11.40
CA ALA A 137 -1.31 8.62 10.72
C ALA A 137 -2.39 9.21 11.64
N GLY A 138 -2.93 8.41 12.57
CA GLY A 138 -3.93 8.87 13.55
C GLY A 138 -3.44 9.90 14.57
N ARG A 139 -2.12 10.15 14.61
CA ARG A 139 -1.51 11.24 15.41
C ARG A 139 -1.16 12.46 14.56
N ILE A 140 -1.27 12.37 13.24
CA ILE A 140 -0.84 13.39 12.27
C ILE A 140 -2.05 14.00 11.57
N MET A 141 -3.00 13.16 11.15
CA MET A 141 -4.17 13.54 10.35
C MET A 141 -5.43 13.66 11.22
N ASP A 142 -6.44 14.36 10.72
CA ASP A 142 -7.75 14.53 11.38
C ASP A 142 -8.40 13.17 11.72
N TYR A 143 -8.24 12.19 10.80
CA TYR A 143 -8.73 10.84 10.97
C TYR A 143 -7.82 9.84 10.25
N ALA A 144 -7.57 8.72 10.89
CA ALA A 144 -7.07 7.51 10.27
C ALA A 144 -7.87 6.31 10.80
N PRO A 145 -8.04 5.22 10.02
CA PRO A 145 -8.82 4.07 10.46
C PRO A 145 -8.29 3.48 11.76
N ARG A 146 -9.14 3.40 12.78
CA ARG A 146 -8.81 2.74 14.03
C ARG A 146 -9.02 1.25 13.88
N TYR A 147 -8.27 0.48 14.63
CA TYR A 147 -8.27 -0.97 14.54
C TYR A 147 -8.06 -1.63 15.90
N LYS A 148 -8.35 -2.92 15.95
CA LYS A 148 -7.97 -3.86 17.02
C LYS A 148 -7.45 -5.14 16.39
N PHE A 149 -6.33 -5.66 16.88
CA PHE A 149 -5.95 -7.01 16.55
C PHE A 149 -6.94 -7.98 17.17
N CYS A 150 -7.25 -9.06 16.47
CA CYS A 150 -8.08 -10.14 16.94
C CYS A 150 -7.65 -11.48 16.33
N GLU A 151 -8.06 -12.58 16.92
CA GLU A 151 -7.96 -13.89 16.31
C GLU A 151 -9.34 -14.30 15.79
N LEU A 152 -9.40 -14.80 14.55
CA LEU A 152 -10.64 -15.08 13.83
C LEU A 152 -10.89 -16.57 13.72
N ILE A 153 -12.11 -16.98 14.07
CA ILE A 153 -12.67 -18.31 13.83
C ILE A 153 -13.92 -18.16 12.97
N ILE A 154 -14.00 -18.91 11.87
CA ILE A 154 -15.21 -18.99 11.05
C ILE A 154 -15.60 -20.47 10.91
N ASN A 155 -16.86 -20.82 11.28
CA ASN A 155 -17.37 -22.19 11.21
C ASN A 155 -16.42 -23.19 11.88
N GLU A 156 -16.00 -22.90 13.11
CA GLU A 156 -15.05 -23.69 13.91
C GLU A 156 -13.62 -23.77 13.35
N GLU A 157 -13.33 -23.17 12.19
CA GLU A 157 -11.98 -23.12 11.61
C GLU A 157 -11.24 -21.87 12.09
N TYR A 158 -10.06 -22.09 12.70
CA TYR A 158 -9.14 -20.99 13.06
C TYR A 158 -8.48 -20.40 11.82
N LEU A 159 -8.59 -19.08 11.64
CA LEU A 159 -8.08 -18.37 10.47
C LEU A 159 -6.88 -17.45 10.76
N GLY A 160 -6.44 -17.35 12.01
CA GLY A 160 -5.25 -16.58 12.38
C GLY A 160 -5.53 -15.16 12.88
N VAL A 161 -4.48 -14.35 12.91
CA VAL A 161 -4.52 -12.95 13.34
C VAL A 161 -5.12 -12.06 12.24
N TYR A 162 -6.09 -11.25 12.62
CA TYR A 162 -6.74 -10.23 11.79
C TYR A 162 -6.70 -8.86 12.45
N LEU A 163 -6.93 -7.82 11.68
CA LEU A 163 -7.27 -6.50 12.20
C LEU A 163 -8.77 -6.28 12.00
N LEU A 164 -9.54 -6.17 13.09
CA LEU A 164 -10.87 -5.58 13.04
C LEU A 164 -10.66 -4.07 12.95
N LEU A 165 -11.04 -3.47 11.81
CA LEU A 165 -10.78 -2.06 11.54
C LEU A 165 -12.01 -1.34 10.98
N GLU A 166 -12.00 -0.01 11.15
CA GLU A 166 -13.03 0.86 10.62
C GLU A 166 -12.96 0.92 9.10
N LYS A 167 -14.11 0.77 8.44
CA LYS A 167 -14.25 1.09 7.02
C LYS A 167 -14.24 2.59 6.82
N VAL A 168 -13.57 3.10 5.80
CA VAL A 168 -13.68 4.51 5.41
C VAL A 168 -15.14 4.80 5.06
N LYS A 169 -15.72 5.77 5.75
CA LYS A 169 -17.14 6.11 5.62
C LYS A 169 -17.38 7.52 6.15
N ARG A 170 -18.43 8.19 5.63
CA ARG A 170 -18.93 9.40 6.25
C ARG A 170 -19.53 9.10 7.62
N ASP A 171 -18.92 9.60 8.65
CA ASP A 171 -19.42 9.56 10.02
C ASP A 171 -18.69 10.63 10.86
N LYS A 172 -19.33 11.14 11.92
CA LYS A 172 -18.74 12.14 12.82
C LYS A 172 -17.44 11.69 13.50
N ASP A 173 -17.28 10.40 13.69
CA ASP A 173 -16.11 9.77 14.31
C ASP A 173 -15.14 9.18 13.25
N ARG A 174 -15.44 9.29 11.95
CA ARG A 174 -14.59 8.83 10.83
C ARG A 174 -14.30 9.99 9.89
N VAL A 175 -14.77 9.99 8.64
CA VAL A 175 -14.66 11.16 7.76
C VAL A 175 -15.84 12.09 8.09
N ALA A 176 -15.54 13.12 8.88
CA ALA A 176 -16.53 13.99 9.50
C ALA A 176 -16.98 15.12 8.56
N VAL A 177 -17.56 14.76 7.40
CA VAL A 177 -18.24 15.71 6.51
C VAL A 177 -19.75 15.73 6.75
N SER A 178 -20.40 16.81 6.39
CA SER A 178 -21.84 16.99 6.47
C SER A 178 -22.58 15.85 5.77
N LYS A 179 -23.77 15.50 6.25
CA LYS A 179 -24.66 14.63 5.50
C LYS A 179 -25.14 15.38 4.28
N LEU A 180 -25.25 14.69 3.15
CA LEU A 180 -25.81 15.21 1.91
C LEU A 180 -26.99 14.33 1.53
N GLU A 181 -28.20 14.91 1.59
CA GLU A 181 -29.45 14.24 1.30
C GLU A 181 -29.84 14.43 -0.19
N ALA A 182 -30.68 13.54 -0.72
CA ALA A 182 -31.07 13.58 -2.12
C ALA A 182 -31.87 14.84 -2.53
N ASP A 183 -32.47 15.56 -1.58
CA ASP A 183 -33.20 16.82 -1.80
C ASP A 183 -32.32 18.07 -1.64
N GLU A 184 -31.09 17.95 -1.18
CA GLU A 184 -30.13 19.04 -0.99
C GLU A 184 -29.38 19.33 -2.32
N ASN A 185 -30.04 20.04 -3.23
CA ASN A 185 -29.57 20.28 -4.60
C ASN A 185 -29.26 21.75 -4.92
N THR A 186 -29.27 22.63 -3.91
CA THR A 186 -29.02 24.07 -4.10
C THR A 186 -28.44 24.70 -2.82
N GLY A 187 -27.79 25.88 -2.96
CA GLY A 187 -27.26 26.63 -1.82
C GLY A 187 -26.07 25.94 -1.17
N ASP A 188 -25.85 26.26 0.11
CA ASP A 188 -24.71 25.76 0.87
C ASP A 188 -24.73 24.23 1.04
N ASP A 189 -25.93 23.65 1.20
CA ASP A 189 -26.08 22.20 1.37
C ASP A 189 -25.53 21.40 0.19
N LEU A 190 -25.67 21.92 -1.05
CA LEU A 190 -25.11 21.30 -2.25
C LEU A 190 -23.56 21.30 -2.26
N THR A 191 -22.95 22.26 -1.55
CA THR A 191 -21.52 22.52 -1.68
C THR A 191 -20.63 21.54 -0.92
N GLY A 192 -21.18 20.65 -0.09
CA GLY A 192 -20.39 19.75 0.74
C GLY A 192 -21.07 18.44 1.10
N GLY A 193 -20.32 17.60 1.81
CA GLY A 193 -20.75 16.24 2.12
C GLY A 193 -20.31 15.23 1.07
N TYR A 194 -19.17 15.46 0.43
CA TYR A 194 -18.62 14.55 -0.60
C TYR A 194 -17.40 13.82 -0.09
N ILE A 195 -17.31 12.52 -0.42
CA ILE A 195 -16.08 11.72 -0.33
C ILE A 195 -15.86 11.09 -1.69
N LEU A 196 -14.72 11.36 -2.29
CA LEU A 196 -14.25 10.77 -3.54
C LEU A 196 -13.12 9.80 -3.25
N LYS A 197 -12.86 8.86 -4.13
CA LYS A 197 -11.66 8.02 -4.07
C LYS A 197 -11.00 7.91 -5.45
N LEU A 198 -9.67 7.86 -5.45
CA LEU A 198 -8.86 7.38 -6.56
C LEU A 198 -8.54 5.92 -6.26
N ASP A 199 -8.97 5.02 -7.15
CA ASP A 199 -8.77 3.58 -6.97
C ASP A 199 -8.79 2.88 -8.33
N LYS A 200 -8.50 1.57 -8.33
CA LYS A 200 -8.65 0.74 -9.52
C LYS A 200 -10.08 0.87 -10.05
N TYR A 201 -10.18 1.27 -11.29
CA TYR A 201 -11.47 1.46 -11.96
C TYR A 201 -11.63 0.36 -12.99
N ASP A 202 -12.68 -0.42 -12.88
CA ASP A 202 -12.98 -1.55 -13.77
C ASP A 202 -13.87 -1.17 -14.95
N GLY A 203 -14.26 0.12 -15.02
CA GLY A 203 -15.11 0.62 -16.11
C GLY A 203 -16.60 0.32 -15.95
N ALA A 204 -17.01 -0.20 -14.78
CA ALA A 204 -18.40 -0.51 -14.50
C ALA A 204 -19.20 0.75 -14.16
N GLY A 205 -19.98 1.25 -15.09
CA GLY A 205 -21.12 2.11 -14.85
C GLY A 205 -20.82 3.57 -14.47
N ASN A 206 -21.74 4.13 -13.67
CA ASN A 206 -21.77 5.53 -13.24
C ASN A 206 -21.03 5.81 -11.92
N ASP A 207 -20.07 4.98 -11.55
CA ASP A 207 -19.45 5.01 -10.22
C ASP A 207 -18.50 6.18 -9.99
N GLY A 208 -18.25 6.99 -11.04
CA GLY A 208 -17.34 8.12 -10.95
C GLY A 208 -17.34 8.96 -12.22
N PHE A 209 -16.32 9.78 -12.35
CA PHE A 209 -16.07 10.62 -13.53
C PHE A 209 -14.58 10.64 -13.86
N VAL A 210 -14.29 10.84 -15.14
CA VAL A 210 -12.92 10.96 -15.66
C VAL A 210 -12.51 12.43 -15.62
N SER A 211 -11.33 12.71 -15.07
CA SER A 211 -10.73 14.03 -15.13
C SER A 211 -10.45 14.46 -16.56
N ASN A 212 -10.61 15.75 -16.85
CA ASN A 212 -10.18 16.36 -18.10
C ASN A 212 -8.64 16.52 -18.18
N TYR A 213 -7.94 16.29 -17.07
CA TYR A 213 -6.50 16.46 -16.92
C TYR A 213 -5.85 15.10 -16.65
N GLY A 214 -5.17 14.56 -17.64
CA GLY A 214 -4.45 13.29 -17.48
C GLY A 214 -3.25 13.45 -16.55
N PRO A 215 -2.78 12.35 -15.95
CA PRO A 215 -1.64 12.37 -15.03
C PRO A 215 -0.34 12.83 -15.72
N ARG A 216 -0.25 12.69 -17.04
CA ARG A 216 0.87 13.15 -17.85
C ARG A 216 0.43 13.46 -19.29
N PRO A 217 0.83 14.61 -19.87
CA PRO A 217 0.54 14.93 -21.26
C PRO A 217 1.04 13.87 -22.24
N GLY A 218 0.17 13.41 -23.14
CA GLY A 218 0.51 12.43 -24.19
C GLY A 218 0.44 10.97 -23.77
N PHE A 219 0.05 10.67 -22.53
CA PHE A 219 -0.16 9.31 -22.03
C PHE A 219 -1.65 8.94 -22.06
N PRO A 220 -1.98 7.65 -22.28
CA PRO A 220 -3.38 7.19 -22.36
C PRO A 220 -4.06 7.06 -21.00
N GLN A 221 -3.29 7.03 -19.90
CA GLN A 221 -3.84 6.87 -18.57
C GLN A 221 -4.71 8.06 -18.19
N GLN A 222 -5.76 7.76 -17.46
CA GLN A 222 -6.73 8.76 -16.99
C GLN A 222 -6.79 8.76 -15.48
N THR A 223 -7.00 9.93 -14.90
CA THR A 223 -7.39 10.07 -13.50
C THR A 223 -8.90 9.88 -13.40
N VAL A 224 -9.35 8.92 -12.59
CA VAL A 224 -10.77 8.65 -12.39
C VAL A 224 -11.13 8.89 -10.93
N TYR A 225 -12.06 9.80 -10.68
CA TYR A 225 -12.64 10.06 -9.37
C TYR A 225 -13.88 9.23 -9.19
N GLN A 226 -13.90 8.33 -8.21
CA GLN A 226 -15.04 7.47 -7.90
C GLN A 226 -15.83 8.06 -6.73
N PHE A 227 -17.17 8.00 -6.82
CA PHE A 227 -18.04 8.43 -5.73
C PHE A 227 -18.01 7.42 -4.59
N HIS A 228 -17.53 7.83 -3.42
CA HIS A 228 -17.57 7.02 -2.23
C HIS A 228 -18.73 7.40 -1.31
N TYR A 229 -19.01 8.71 -1.20
CA TYR A 229 -20.19 9.26 -0.55
C TYR A 229 -20.56 10.62 -1.19
N PRO A 230 -21.84 10.86 -1.53
CA PRO A 230 -22.90 9.85 -1.58
C PRO A 230 -22.54 8.67 -2.47
N LYS A 231 -23.23 7.53 -2.29
CA LYS A 231 -23.00 6.37 -3.17
C LYS A 231 -23.43 6.69 -4.62
N PRO A 232 -22.89 5.98 -5.62
CA PRO A 232 -23.24 6.19 -7.03
C PRO A 232 -24.75 6.16 -7.33
N ASP A 233 -25.51 5.32 -6.62
CA ASP A 233 -26.95 5.18 -6.76
C ASP A 233 -27.74 6.27 -6.01
N ASP A 234 -27.13 6.92 -5.03
CA ASP A 234 -27.78 7.92 -4.16
C ASP A 234 -27.49 9.36 -4.62
N ILE A 235 -26.33 9.60 -5.28
CA ILE A 235 -25.93 10.93 -5.71
C ILE A 235 -26.82 11.47 -6.82
N THR A 236 -27.39 12.65 -6.64
CA THR A 236 -28.25 13.28 -7.65
C THR A 236 -27.46 13.89 -8.79
N ILE A 237 -28.16 14.20 -9.91
CA ILE A 237 -27.53 14.86 -11.08
C ILE A 237 -26.92 16.22 -10.69
N ALA A 238 -27.59 16.99 -9.82
CA ALA A 238 -27.11 18.31 -9.39
C ALA A 238 -25.87 18.19 -8.51
N GLN A 239 -25.86 17.25 -7.57
CA GLN A 239 -24.73 16.97 -6.68
C GLN A 239 -23.52 16.46 -7.48
N ARG A 240 -23.74 15.54 -8.41
CA ARG A 240 -22.71 15.06 -9.33
C ARG A 240 -22.08 16.20 -10.12
N ALA A 241 -22.92 17.01 -10.78
CA ALA A 241 -22.44 18.13 -11.59
C ALA A 241 -21.64 19.14 -10.76
N TYR A 242 -22.05 19.40 -9.51
CA TYR A 242 -21.34 20.31 -8.60
C TYR A 242 -19.93 19.81 -8.29
N ILE A 243 -19.79 18.57 -7.85
CA ILE A 243 -18.48 18.07 -7.42
C ILE A 243 -17.54 17.82 -8.61
N GLU A 244 -18.07 17.41 -9.76
CA GLU A 244 -17.32 17.31 -11.01
C GLU A 244 -16.78 18.69 -11.44
N ASP A 245 -17.61 19.73 -11.44
CA ASP A 245 -17.21 21.11 -11.76
C ASP A 245 -16.19 21.65 -10.76
N PHE A 246 -16.35 21.37 -9.47
CA PHE A 246 -15.38 21.78 -8.45
C PHE A 246 -13.99 21.17 -8.68
N ILE A 247 -13.92 19.87 -8.97
CA ILE A 247 -12.67 19.18 -9.28
C ILE A 247 -12.07 19.70 -10.59
N ASP A 248 -12.89 19.90 -11.62
CA ASP A 248 -12.41 20.45 -12.91
C ASP A 248 -11.82 21.86 -12.76
N GLN A 249 -12.48 22.73 -11.96
CA GLN A 249 -11.93 24.06 -11.64
C GLN A 249 -10.61 23.97 -10.88
N PHE A 250 -10.51 23.09 -9.89
CA PHE A 250 -9.25 22.86 -9.16
C PHE A 250 -8.14 22.41 -10.09
N GLU A 251 -8.39 21.39 -10.91
CA GLU A 251 -7.38 20.85 -11.83
C GLU A 251 -7.04 21.83 -12.96
N SER A 252 -8.01 22.63 -13.42
CA SER A 252 -7.77 23.72 -14.37
C SER A 252 -6.78 24.75 -13.82
N VAL A 253 -6.94 25.12 -12.56
CA VAL A 253 -5.98 26.02 -11.87
C VAL A 253 -4.63 25.34 -11.75
N MET A 254 -4.58 24.07 -11.38
CA MET A 254 -3.34 23.31 -11.25
C MET A 254 -2.62 23.13 -12.59
N ASP A 255 -3.31 23.00 -13.70
CA ASP A 255 -2.69 22.90 -15.03
C ASP A 255 -2.13 24.24 -15.51
N GLY A 256 -2.66 25.37 -15.03
CA GLY A 256 -2.24 26.73 -15.40
C GLY A 256 -0.84 27.09 -14.88
N ASP A 257 -0.30 28.21 -15.41
CA ASP A 257 1.01 28.73 -15.01
C ASP A 257 0.94 29.45 -13.64
N ASP A 258 -0.19 30.07 -13.31
CA ASP A 258 -0.41 30.84 -12.08
C ASP A 258 -1.01 29.97 -10.95
N PHE A 259 -0.79 28.65 -11.00
CA PHE A 259 -1.41 27.69 -10.06
C PHE A 259 -1.10 28.00 -8.59
N ALA A 260 0.01 28.62 -8.28
CA ALA A 260 0.47 28.98 -6.94
C ALA A 260 0.13 30.45 -6.55
N ASP A 261 -0.70 31.16 -7.32
CA ASP A 261 -1.11 32.52 -6.95
C ASP A 261 -1.85 32.50 -5.61
N PRO A 262 -1.45 33.34 -4.62
CA PRO A 262 -2.08 33.35 -3.31
C PRO A 262 -3.58 33.69 -3.32
N ALA A 263 -4.07 34.40 -4.34
CA ALA A 263 -5.46 34.86 -4.41
C ALA A 263 -6.37 33.94 -5.24
N GLY A 264 -5.85 33.36 -6.30
CA GLY A 264 -6.61 32.58 -7.28
C GLY A 264 -6.08 31.17 -7.53
N GLY A 265 -4.95 30.82 -6.94
CA GLY A 265 -4.29 29.54 -7.11
C GLY A 265 -4.94 28.40 -6.30
N TYR A 266 -4.23 27.29 -6.19
CA TYR A 266 -4.73 26.05 -5.58
C TYR A 266 -5.17 26.21 -4.10
N SER A 267 -4.59 27.16 -3.36
CA SER A 267 -4.92 27.41 -1.95
C SER A 267 -6.38 27.79 -1.71
N LYS A 268 -7.08 28.24 -2.76
CA LYS A 268 -8.51 28.47 -2.75
C LYS A 268 -9.32 27.15 -2.71
N TYR A 269 -8.79 26.11 -3.31
CA TYR A 269 -9.49 24.86 -3.57
C TYR A 269 -9.13 23.75 -2.59
N ILE A 270 -7.90 23.72 -2.07
CA ILE A 270 -7.43 22.63 -1.21
C ILE A 270 -6.97 23.14 0.16
N ASP A 271 -7.16 22.31 1.19
CA ASP A 271 -6.51 22.48 2.47
C ASP A 271 -5.10 21.89 2.43
N LEU A 272 -4.12 22.73 2.15
CA LEU A 272 -2.74 22.34 1.90
C LEU A 272 -2.14 21.52 3.05
N SER A 273 -2.53 21.79 4.30
CA SER A 273 -2.00 21.07 5.47
C SER A 273 -2.33 19.59 5.42
N THR A 274 -3.53 19.23 4.97
CA THR A 274 -3.94 17.82 4.83
C THR A 274 -3.17 17.10 3.73
N PHE A 275 -2.84 17.80 2.64
CA PHE A 275 -2.03 17.26 1.54
C PHE A 275 -0.58 17.02 1.98
N ILE A 276 -0.02 17.91 2.78
CA ILE A 276 1.32 17.76 3.34
C ILE A 276 1.37 16.58 4.31
N ASP A 277 0.43 16.49 5.25
CA ASP A 277 0.38 15.39 6.22
C ASP A 277 0.18 14.04 5.54
N TYR A 278 -0.73 13.97 4.54
CA TYR A 278 -0.94 12.77 3.72
C TYR A 278 0.32 12.37 2.96
N MET A 279 0.99 13.35 2.35
CA MET A 279 2.25 13.12 1.64
C MET A 279 3.31 12.55 2.59
N LEU A 280 3.57 13.24 3.71
CA LEU A 280 4.65 12.84 4.61
C LEU A 280 4.47 11.43 5.17
N ILE A 281 3.26 11.03 5.55
CA ILE A 281 3.01 9.67 6.04
C ILE A 281 3.20 8.62 4.93
N ASN A 282 2.74 8.90 3.70
CA ASN A 282 2.93 8.01 2.58
C ASN A 282 4.39 7.89 2.16
N GLU A 283 5.15 8.97 2.21
CA GLU A 283 6.58 8.97 1.92
C GLU A 283 7.40 8.23 2.99
N VAL A 284 7.08 8.40 4.27
CA VAL A 284 7.71 7.63 5.36
C VAL A 284 7.50 6.14 5.15
N CYS A 285 6.29 5.74 4.82
CA CYS A 285 5.96 4.34 4.59
C CYS A 285 6.39 3.86 3.19
N LYS A 286 6.70 4.77 2.28
CA LYS A 286 6.92 4.52 0.85
C LYS A 286 5.86 3.57 0.27
N ASN A 287 4.60 3.95 0.46
CA ASN A 287 3.47 3.18 -0.04
C ASN A 287 3.35 3.36 -1.55
N VAL A 288 3.69 2.33 -2.33
CA VAL A 288 3.69 2.40 -3.81
C VAL A 288 2.31 2.62 -4.42
N ASP A 289 1.24 2.39 -3.67
CA ASP A 289 -0.14 2.69 -4.09
C ASP A 289 -0.58 4.12 -3.76
N ALA A 290 0.22 4.86 -2.98
CA ALA A 290 -0.09 6.23 -2.61
C ALA A 290 -0.38 7.13 -3.82
N TYR A 291 -1.23 8.12 -3.61
CA TYR A 291 -1.59 9.16 -4.59
C TYR A 291 -2.47 8.71 -5.76
N ARG A 292 -2.59 7.42 -6.05
CA ARG A 292 -3.18 6.85 -7.27
C ARG A 292 -4.21 5.74 -7.04
N ILE A 293 -4.05 4.97 -5.96
CA ILE A 293 -4.93 3.87 -5.55
C ILE A 293 -5.21 4.05 -4.06
N SER A 294 -6.37 3.60 -3.61
CA SER A 294 -6.76 3.68 -2.18
C SER A 294 -6.62 5.08 -1.57
N THR A 295 -6.74 6.11 -2.40
CA THR A 295 -6.58 7.51 -2.03
C THR A 295 -7.96 8.16 -1.92
N TYR A 296 -8.26 8.76 -0.77
CA TYR A 296 -9.53 9.41 -0.51
C TYR A 296 -9.39 10.91 -0.46
N LEU A 297 -10.42 11.60 -0.96
CA LEU A 297 -10.56 13.06 -0.90
C LEU A 297 -11.95 13.37 -0.36
N TYR A 298 -12.08 14.46 0.40
CA TYR A 298 -13.37 14.84 0.91
C TYR A 298 -13.53 16.35 0.95
N LYS A 299 -14.77 16.81 0.78
CA LYS A 299 -15.15 18.21 0.78
C LYS A 299 -16.39 18.42 1.65
N ASP A 300 -16.31 19.35 2.59
CA ASP A 300 -17.45 19.78 3.37
C ASP A 300 -18.07 21.05 2.78
N ARG A 301 -19.17 21.54 3.39
CA ARG A 301 -19.91 22.72 2.96
C ARG A 301 -19.04 23.96 2.97
N ASP A 302 -19.30 24.89 2.07
CA ASP A 302 -18.56 26.15 1.97
C ASP A 302 -18.65 26.97 3.25
N SER A 303 -19.77 26.88 3.98
CA SER A 303 -19.95 27.52 5.30
C SER A 303 -19.09 26.92 6.42
N ILE A 304 -18.52 25.73 6.24
CA ILE A 304 -17.67 25.04 7.22
C ILE A 304 -16.20 25.17 6.81
N ASP A 305 -15.81 24.46 5.77
CA ASP A 305 -14.53 24.59 5.07
C ASP A 305 -14.70 24.03 3.65
N GLY A 306 -14.98 24.89 2.70
CA GLY A 306 -15.30 24.52 1.32
C GLY A 306 -14.12 23.97 0.52
N ARG A 307 -12.95 23.80 1.13
CA ARG A 307 -11.76 23.29 0.48
C ARG A 307 -11.75 21.75 0.47
N LEU A 308 -11.17 21.21 -0.58
CA LEU A 308 -10.91 19.78 -0.70
C LEU A 308 -9.81 19.38 0.27
N LYS A 309 -10.03 18.32 1.01
CA LYS A 309 -9.05 17.68 1.90
C LYS A 309 -8.71 16.29 1.38
N ILE A 310 -7.54 15.77 1.74
CA ILE A 310 -7.09 14.44 1.37
C ILE A 310 -6.92 13.55 2.61
N GLY A 311 -7.35 12.31 2.51
CA GLY A 311 -7.35 11.33 3.58
C GLY A 311 -8.72 10.65 3.71
N PRO A 312 -8.82 9.67 4.64
CA PRO A 312 -7.73 9.11 5.42
C PRO A 312 -6.77 8.26 4.59
N VAL A 313 -5.65 7.91 5.18
CA VAL A 313 -4.74 6.90 4.60
C VAL A 313 -5.38 5.52 4.59
N TRP A 314 -5.02 4.69 3.58
CA TRP A 314 -5.59 3.36 3.41
C TRP A 314 -4.60 2.41 2.74
N ASP A 315 -4.60 1.13 3.18
CA ASP A 315 -3.92 -0.01 2.54
C ASP A 315 -2.39 0.12 2.43
N PHE A 316 -1.69 -0.11 3.55
CA PHE A 316 -0.23 0.01 3.68
C PHE A 316 0.50 -1.34 3.71
N ASN A 317 -0.13 -2.42 3.32
CA ASN A 317 0.49 -3.75 3.30
C ASN A 317 1.67 -3.85 2.32
N LEU A 318 1.72 -2.98 1.31
CA LEU A 318 2.81 -2.85 0.34
C LEU A 318 3.88 -1.84 0.75
N GLY A 319 3.65 -1.07 1.79
CA GLY A 319 4.60 -0.09 2.32
C GLY A 319 5.78 -0.72 3.06
N PHE A 320 6.69 0.13 3.53
CA PHE A 320 7.86 -0.25 4.34
C PHE A 320 8.74 -1.30 3.65
N GLY A 321 8.97 -1.14 2.35
CA GLY A 321 9.80 -2.03 1.56
C GLY A 321 9.23 -3.43 1.30
N ASN A 322 7.92 -3.65 1.50
CA ASN A 322 7.30 -4.98 1.35
C ASN A 322 6.85 -5.32 -0.07
N VAL A 323 7.38 -4.66 -1.09
CA VAL A 323 6.97 -4.84 -2.49
C VAL A 323 8.19 -4.89 -3.39
N ASP A 324 8.21 -5.78 -4.39
CA ASP A 324 9.33 -6.08 -5.26
C ASP A 324 9.26 -5.41 -6.64
N PHE A 325 8.40 -4.41 -6.79
CA PHE A 325 8.24 -3.64 -8.02
C PHE A 325 8.23 -2.13 -7.75
N CYS A 326 8.41 -1.33 -8.81
CA CYS A 326 8.30 0.13 -8.79
C CYS A 326 9.12 0.79 -7.66
N MET A 327 10.39 0.39 -7.51
CA MET A 327 11.30 0.88 -6.47
C MET A 327 10.78 0.71 -5.03
N GLY A 328 9.83 -0.18 -4.79
CA GLY A 328 9.27 -0.37 -3.46
C GLY A 328 10.28 -0.77 -2.39
N PRO A 329 11.28 -1.66 -2.67
CA PRO A 329 12.28 -2.05 -1.68
C PRO A 329 13.30 -0.95 -1.38
N GLU A 330 13.54 -0.04 -2.33
CA GLU A 330 14.56 1.00 -2.20
C GLU A 330 14.19 1.99 -1.10
N ILE A 331 15.18 2.49 -0.38
CA ILE A 331 14.97 3.50 0.67
C ILE A 331 14.91 4.91 0.11
N ASP A 332 15.46 5.12 -1.08
CA ASP A 332 15.53 6.40 -1.76
C ASP A 332 14.35 6.62 -2.71
N ALA A 333 14.32 7.78 -3.38
CA ALA A 333 13.25 8.33 -4.21
C ALA A 333 11.94 8.64 -3.44
N TRP A 334 11.22 9.64 -3.94
CA TRP A 334 9.90 10.04 -3.46
C TRP A 334 8.82 9.28 -4.23
N VAL A 335 7.81 8.75 -3.56
CA VAL A 335 6.65 8.11 -4.23
C VAL A 335 5.88 9.12 -5.08
N LEU A 336 5.97 10.40 -4.76
CA LEU A 336 5.47 11.48 -5.61
C LEU A 336 6.01 11.43 -7.05
N ASP A 337 7.19 10.88 -7.26
CA ASP A 337 7.82 10.70 -8.56
C ASP A 337 7.43 9.36 -9.23
N TYR A 338 6.40 8.68 -8.74
CA TYR A 338 5.95 7.36 -9.22
C TYR A 338 5.84 7.30 -10.75
N ILE A 339 5.31 8.36 -11.36
CA ILE A 339 5.16 8.47 -12.81
C ILE A 339 6.49 8.40 -13.56
N ASP A 340 7.58 8.79 -12.92
CA ASP A 340 8.91 8.84 -13.56
C ASP A 340 9.60 7.47 -13.50
N PHE A 341 9.31 6.63 -12.53
CA PHE A 341 9.92 5.29 -12.41
C PHE A 341 8.96 4.12 -12.71
N CYS A 342 7.65 4.36 -12.79
CA CYS A 342 6.66 3.37 -13.23
C CYS A 342 5.65 3.96 -14.24
N PRO A 343 6.11 4.54 -15.36
CA PRO A 343 5.25 5.24 -16.33
C PRO A 343 4.27 4.31 -17.06
N GLU A 344 4.55 3.00 -17.09
CA GLU A 344 3.71 1.99 -17.76
C GLU A 344 2.58 1.47 -16.87
N ASP A 345 2.49 1.91 -15.61
CA ASP A 345 1.39 1.52 -14.75
C ASP A 345 0.05 2.08 -15.26
N ASN A 346 -1.01 1.32 -15.09
CA ASN A 346 -2.34 1.74 -15.54
C ASN A 346 -2.92 2.87 -14.70
N TRP A 347 -2.49 2.99 -13.46
CA TRP A 347 -2.94 4.02 -12.52
C TRP A 347 -1.74 4.88 -12.13
N LEU A 348 -1.78 6.15 -12.46
CA LEU A 348 -0.73 7.12 -12.18
C LEU A 348 -1.24 8.21 -11.24
N PRO A 349 -0.36 8.81 -10.41
CA PRO A 349 -0.73 9.95 -9.58
C PRO A 349 -1.29 11.10 -10.42
N PRO A 350 -2.32 11.81 -9.96
CA PRO A 350 -2.82 13.00 -10.65
C PRO A 350 -1.74 14.07 -10.87
N ILE A 351 -1.86 14.82 -11.96
CA ILE A 351 -0.89 15.84 -12.37
C ILE A 351 -0.59 16.89 -11.29
N TRP A 352 -1.55 17.20 -10.44
CA TRP A 352 -1.41 18.25 -9.43
C TRP A 352 -0.39 17.93 -8.34
N TRP A 353 -0.01 16.68 -8.09
CA TRP A 353 1.07 16.34 -7.15
C TRP A 353 2.42 16.89 -7.62
N LYS A 354 2.73 16.74 -8.91
CA LYS A 354 3.97 17.28 -9.49
C LYS A 354 4.00 18.82 -9.44
N LYS A 355 2.84 19.44 -9.66
CA LYS A 355 2.70 20.92 -9.58
C LYS A 355 2.86 21.41 -8.14
N LEU A 356 2.21 20.76 -7.15
CA LEU A 356 2.39 21.10 -5.74
C LEU A 356 3.87 21.06 -5.35
N ARG A 357 4.58 20.00 -5.71
CA ARG A 357 6.02 19.89 -5.46
C ARG A 357 6.84 21.00 -6.13
N ALA A 358 6.43 21.51 -7.28
CA ALA A 358 7.11 22.63 -7.94
C ALA A 358 6.94 23.96 -7.20
N ASP A 359 5.90 24.10 -6.37
CA ASP A 359 5.67 25.33 -5.59
C ASP A 359 6.59 25.44 -4.37
N THR A 360 7.22 26.61 -4.22
CA THR A 360 8.13 26.91 -3.11
C THR A 360 7.41 26.95 -1.75
N THR A 361 6.15 27.42 -1.72
CA THR A 361 5.35 27.47 -0.49
C THR A 361 5.08 26.07 0.00
N PHE A 362 4.59 25.20 -0.88
CA PHE A 362 4.37 23.78 -0.55
C PHE A 362 5.62 23.11 0.02
N ARG A 363 6.78 23.29 -0.64
CA ARG A 363 8.04 22.70 -0.17
C ARG A 363 8.46 23.21 1.20
N ASN A 364 8.38 24.51 1.41
CA ASN A 364 8.74 25.12 2.70
C ASN A 364 7.84 24.63 3.84
N ASP A 365 6.52 24.54 3.59
CA ASP A 365 5.56 24.07 4.58
C ASP A 365 5.74 22.58 4.84
N ALA A 366 5.99 21.77 3.81
CA ALA A 366 6.30 20.35 3.95
C ALA A 366 7.59 20.12 4.76
N LYS A 367 8.64 20.90 4.51
CA LYS A 367 9.88 20.85 5.28
C LYS A 367 9.65 21.26 6.74
N ALA A 368 8.94 22.36 6.98
CA ALA A 368 8.65 22.82 8.34
C ALA A 368 7.84 21.75 9.11
N ARG A 369 6.85 21.16 8.46
CA ARG A 369 6.04 20.08 9.04
C ARG A 369 6.86 18.83 9.28
N TRP A 370 7.76 18.45 8.38
CA TRP A 370 8.68 17.32 8.58
C TRP A 370 9.53 17.52 9.83
N VAL A 371 10.15 18.68 10.00
CA VAL A 371 10.97 19.00 11.18
C VAL A 371 10.14 18.88 12.46
N GLU A 372 8.92 19.41 12.47
CA GLU A 372 7.99 19.29 13.59
C GLU A 372 7.71 17.81 13.91
N LEU A 373 7.28 17.02 12.92
CA LEU A 373 6.95 15.61 13.10
C LEU A 373 8.15 14.77 13.54
N ARG A 374 9.34 15.05 13.00
CA ARG A 374 10.59 14.37 13.39
C ARG A 374 11.03 14.68 14.82
N SER A 375 10.62 15.82 15.35
CA SER A 375 10.90 16.18 16.74
C SER A 375 9.99 15.50 17.76
N ASP A 376 8.87 14.90 17.33
CA ASP A 376 7.87 14.25 18.18
C ASP A 376 7.37 12.94 17.57
N ILE A 377 6.25 12.98 16.82
CA ILE A 377 5.47 11.81 16.39
C ILE A 377 6.31 10.83 15.56
N LEU A 378 7.09 11.35 14.64
CA LEU A 378 7.98 10.58 13.77
C LEU A 378 9.42 10.52 14.28
N SER A 379 9.68 10.87 15.55
CA SER A 379 11.00 10.62 16.14
C SER A 379 11.33 9.12 16.16
N ASN A 380 12.60 8.77 16.10
CA ASN A 380 13.01 7.37 16.13
C ASN A 380 12.45 6.66 17.37
N ASP A 381 12.55 7.28 18.54
CA ASP A 381 12.09 6.68 19.81
C ASP A 381 10.59 6.40 19.80
N ASN A 382 9.77 7.32 19.27
CA ASN A 382 8.33 7.11 19.16
C ASN A 382 7.97 6.00 18.16
N ILE A 383 8.64 5.96 17.01
CA ILE A 383 8.41 4.93 16.00
C ILE A 383 8.80 3.55 16.55
N TRP A 384 9.98 3.42 17.20
CA TRP A 384 10.39 2.14 17.78
C TRP A 384 9.45 1.71 18.90
N THR A 385 9.03 2.63 19.76
CA THR A 385 8.03 2.36 20.80
C THR A 385 6.69 1.89 20.18
N CYS A 386 6.26 2.49 19.09
CA CYS A 386 5.06 2.04 18.36
C CYS A 386 5.22 0.62 17.84
N ILE A 387 6.34 0.32 17.17
CA ILE A 387 6.62 -1.01 16.63
C ILE A 387 6.67 -2.04 17.77
N ASP A 388 7.44 -1.77 18.82
CA ASP A 388 7.60 -2.71 19.93
C ASP A 388 6.28 -2.96 20.64
N SER A 389 5.41 -1.95 20.78
CA SER A 389 4.07 -2.12 21.35
C SER A 389 3.17 -3.00 20.49
N LEU A 390 3.23 -2.87 19.15
CA LEU A 390 2.44 -3.69 18.22
C LEU A 390 2.93 -5.15 18.22
N VAL A 391 4.25 -5.35 18.24
CA VAL A 391 4.86 -6.68 18.33
C VAL A 391 4.48 -7.37 19.63
N ALA A 392 4.54 -6.65 20.76
CA ALA A 392 4.15 -7.19 22.07
C ALA A 392 2.66 -7.56 22.12
N GLU A 393 1.78 -6.80 21.44
CA GLU A 393 0.35 -7.08 21.40
C GLU A 393 0.05 -8.42 20.73
N ILE A 394 0.75 -8.77 19.64
CA ILE A 394 0.52 -9.99 18.86
C ILE A 394 1.45 -11.15 19.25
N ASP A 395 2.30 -11.00 20.26
CA ASP A 395 3.43 -11.91 20.52
C ASP A 395 3.01 -13.37 20.71
N ILE A 396 1.89 -13.62 21.37
CA ILE A 396 1.37 -15.00 21.56
C ILE A 396 0.64 -15.49 20.29
N ALA A 397 -0.11 -14.62 19.65
CA ALA A 397 -0.99 -14.97 18.53
C ALA A 397 -0.23 -15.18 17.20
N LYS A 398 0.92 -14.48 17.01
CA LYS A 398 1.69 -14.59 15.77
C LYS A 398 2.19 -16.00 15.47
N ASP A 399 2.61 -16.75 16.49
CA ASP A 399 3.15 -18.09 16.30
C ASP A 399 2.03 -19.03 15.80
N ARG A 400 0.84 -18.94 16.40
CA ARG A 400 -0.37 -19.66 15.97
C ARG A 400 -0.83 -19.25 14.57
N ASN A 401 -0.71 -17.95 14.24
CA ASN A 401 -0.98 -17.49 12.88
C ASN A 401 -0.04 -18.15 11.85
N PHE A 402 1.25 -18.29 12.17
CA PHE A 402 2.22 -18.92 11.26
C PHE A 402 2.19 -20.45 11.30
N GLU A 403 1.62 -21.06 12.34
CA GLU A 403 1.24 -22.47 12.32
C GLU A 403 0.10 -22.69 11.30
N ARG A 404 -0.89 -21.82 11.27
CA ARG A 404 -2.01 -21.87 10.30
C ARG A 404 -1.58 -21.49 8.88
N TRP A 405 -0.70 -20.51 8.75
CA TRP A 405 -0.21 -19.97 7.49
C TRP A 405 1.33 -19.95 7.47
N PRO A 406 1.98 -21.08 7.15
CA PRO A 406 3.44 -21.23 7.26
C PRO A 406 4.19 -20.58 6.08
N VAL A 407 4.01 -19.27 5.90
CA VAL A 407 4.53 -18.52 4.74
C VAL A 407 5.85 -17.77 5.00
N GLN A 408 6.42 -17.90 6.20
CA GLN A 408 7.61 -17.12 6.60
C GLN A 408 8.81 -17.36 5.68
N ALA A 409 9.02 -18.61 5.23
CA ALA A 409 10.10 -18.98 4.34
C ALA A 409 9.72 -18.97 2.84
N ASP A 410 8.45 -18.68 2.53
CA ASP A 410 7.96 -18.71 1.15
C ASP A 410 7.89 -17.30 0.58
N TYR A 411 8.10 -17.16 -0.71
CA TYR A 411 7.75 -15.95 -1.42
C TYR A 411 6.23 -15.83 -1.52
N VAL A 412 5.69 -14.77 -0.95
CA VAL A 412 4.28 -14.37 -1.11
C VAL A 412 4.27 -13.09 -1.91
N TRP A 413 3.73 -13.14 -3.13
CA TRP A 413 3.68 -11.95 -3.97
C TRP A 413 3.03 -10.76 -3.20
N PRO A 414 3.59 -9.57 -3.24
CA PRO A 414 4.82 -9.13 -3.91
C PRO A 414 6.01 -8.91 -2.94
N ASN A 415 6.30 -9.83 -2.02
CA ASN A 415 7.37 -9.62 -1.04
C ASN A 415 8.73 -9.35 -1.69
N ALA A 416 9.34 -8.22 -1.39
CA ALA A 416 10.72 -7.93 -1.76
C ALA A 416 11.73 -8.69 -0.90
N PHE A 417 11.35 -9.07 0.32
CA PHE A 417 12.18 -9.77 1.27
C PHE A 417 11.48 -11.01 1.83
N VAL A 418 12.25 -12.08 2.00
CA VAL A 418 11.81 -13.34 2.61
C VAL A 418 12.81 -13.71 3.71
N GLY A 419 12.46 -13.37 4.96
CA GLY A 419 13.38 -13.56 6.10
C GLY A 419 13.47 -14.99 6.62
N GLY A 420 12.49 -15.84 6.31
CA GLY A 420 12.41 -17.22 6.82
C GLY A 420 12.03 -17.33 8.30
N SER A 421 11.89 -16.21 9.00
CA SER A 421 11.43 -16.13 10.38
C SER A 421 10.81 -14.77 10.68
N TYR A 422 9.92 -14.71 11.67
CA TYR A 422 9.28 -13.46 12.12
C TYR A 422 10.30 -12.39 12.53
N SER A 423 11.36 -12.78 13.25
CA SER A 423 12.41 -11.86 13.69
C SER A 423 13.15 -11.24 12.51
N ALA A 424 13.48 -12.03 11.48
CA ALA A 424 14.18 -11.52 10.30
C ALA A 424 13.30 -10.56 9.48
N ASP A 425 12.00 -10.84 9.33
CA ASP A 425 11.05 -9.95 8.66
C ASP A 425 10.84 -8.64 9.46
N LEU A 426 10.82 -8.72 10.80
CA LEU A 426 10.74 -7.56 11.68
C LEU A 426 12.03 -6.71 11.63
N ASP A 427 13.19 -7.35 11.65
CA ASP A 427 14.48 -6.67 11.52
C ASP A 427 14.61 -5.97 10.18
N TYR A 428 14.13 -6.60 9.10
CA TYR A 428 14.06 -5.96 7.78
C TYR A 428 13.20 -4.70 7.81
N LEU A 429 11.98 -4.77 8.35
CA LEU A 429 11.10 -3.60 8.48
C LEU A 429 11.77 -2.47 9.28
N LYS A 430 12.35 -2.78 10.44
CA LYS A 430 13.02 -1.79 11.31
C LYS A 430 14.22 -1.15 10.60
N ASN A 431 15.08 -1.95 9.97
CA ASN A 431 16.25 -1.45 9.27
C ASN A 431 15.86 -0.60 8.06
N TRP A 432 14.91 -1.08 7.26
CA TRP A 432 14.40 -0.35 6.11
C TRP A 432 13.83 1.01 6.53
N LEU A 433 13.00 1.05 7.56
CA LEU A 433 12.38 2.29 8.05
C LEU A 433 13.42 3.26 8.62
N ARG A 434 14.43 2.76 9.39
CA ARG A 434 15.54 3.57 9.87
C ARG A 434 16.26 4.25 8.70
N ASP A 435 16.63 3.47 7.69
CA ASP A 435 17.40 3.97 6.56
C ASP A 435 16.56 4.93 5.69
N ARG A 436 15.24 4.68 5.56
CA ARG A 436 14.29 5.59 4.92
C ARG A 436 14.19 6.94 5.63
N LEU A 437 14.09 6.94 6.95
CA LEU A 437 14.03 8.18 7.75
C LEU A 437 15.34 8.98 7.64
N ILE A 438 16.49 8.32 7.68
CA ILE A 438 17.79 8.97 7.46
C ILE A 438 17.86 9.61 6.08
N TRP A 439 17.40 8.89 5.05
CA TRP A 439 17.35 9.41 3.70
C TRP A 439 16.43 10.64 3.60
N MET A 440 15.21 10.56 4.14
CA MET A 440 14.27 11.69 4.13
C MET A 440 14.79 12.90 4.90
N ASP A 441 15.46 12.69 6.04
CA ASP A 441 16.11 13.76 6.82
C ASP A 441 17.16 14.52 5.99
N GLY A 442 17.86 13.81 5.10
CA GLY A 442 18.86 14.41 4.21
C GLY A 442 18.26 15.09 2.97
N GLU A 443 17.16 14.57 2.43
CA GLU A 443 16.63 14.99 1.14
C GLU A 443 15.48 16.00 1.22
N ILE A 444 14.90 16.21 2.41
CA ILE A 444 13.79 17.16 2.57
C ILE A 444 14.22 18.61 2.30
N ASP A 445 15.49 18.93 2.49
CA ASP A 445 16.07 20.25 2.19
C ASP A 445 16.17 20.51 0.68
N ASP A 446 16.43 19.46 -0.07
CA ASP A 446 16.51 19.45 -1.54
C ASP A 446 15.23 18.85 -2.18
N PHE A 447 14.09 18.97 -1.50
CA PHE A 447 12.82 18.40 -1.95
C PHE A 447 12.35 18.92 -3.34
N ASP A 448 12.91 20.01 -3.84
CA ASP A 448 12.78 20.48 -5.20
C ASP A 448 13.68 19.74 -6.21
N ARG A 449 14.72 19.05 -5.72
CA ARG A 449 15.49 18.14 -6.55
C ARG A 449 14.63 16.94 -6.88
N ILE A 450 14.25 16.79 -8.13
CA ILE A 450 13.87 15.49 -8.65
C ILE A 450 15.17 14.69 -8.62
N ILE A 451 15.36 13.91 -7.55
CA ILE A 451 16.40 12.90 -7.54
C ILE A 451 15.90 11.79 -8.43
N TYR A 452 16.02 12.06 -9.71
CA TYR A 452 15.91 11.08 -10.73
C TYR A 452 17.19 10.23 -10.66
N LYS A 453 17.22 9.26 -9.74
CA LYS A 453 17.93 8.03 -10.03
C LYS A 453 16.95 7.24 -10.89
N PRO A 454 17.22 7.07 -12.19
CA PRO A 454 16.40 6.21 -13.00
C PRO A 454 16.46 4.81 -12.38
N ALA A 455 15.41 4.39 -11.74
CA ALA A 455 15.21 3.02 -11.29
C ALA A 455 15.11 2.05 -12.46
N ASP A 456 15.06 2.60 -13.62
CA ASP A 456 14.94 1.88 -14.87
C ASP A 456 16.23 1.58 -15.57
N TYR A 457 17.29 1.64 -14.86
CA TYR A 457 18.32 0.72 -15.24
C TYR A 457 17.75 -0.67 -14.88
N PHE A 458 17.19 -1.37 -15.84
CA PHE A 458 17.27 -2.80 -15.86
C PHE A 458 18.65 -3.13 -15.34
N ASP A 459 18.70 -3.73 -14.14
CA ASP A 459 19.97 -4.04 -13.50
C ASP A 459 20.82 -4.72 -14.58
N PRO A 460 21.94 -4.10 -15.03
CA PRO A 460 22.61 -4.57 -16.22
C PRO A 460 22.88 -6.05 -16.10
N LEU A 461 22.41 -6.83 -17.07
CA LEU A 461 22.61 -8.27 -17.09
C LEU A 461 24.03 -8.57 -17.56
N VAL A 462 24.73 -9.41 -16.83
CA VAL A 462 26.10 -9.82 -17.15
C VAL A 462 26.12 -11.33 -17.32
N TYR A 463 26.33 -11.77 -18.57
CA TYR A 463 26.27 -13.19 -18.93
C TYR A 463 27.13 -13.56 -20.13
N PRO A 464 27.55 -14.84 -20.25
CA PRO A 464 27.49 -15.85 -19.20
C PRO A 464 28.43 -15.55 -18.03
N ASN A 465 28.11 -16.04 -16.87
CA ASN A 465 28.98 -16.00 -15.70
C ASN A 465 28.83 -17.33 -14.94
N PRO A 466 29.78 -18.26 -14.97
CA PRO A 466 31.13 -18.10 -15.55
C PRO A 466 31.16 -17.99 -17.09
N PHE A 467 32.25 -17.39 -17.62
CA PHE A 467 32.49 -17.26 -19.06
C PHE A 467 33.81 -17.91 -19.48
N ASP A 468 33.96 -18.26 -20.76
CA ASP A 468 35.16 -18.82 -21.33
C ASP A 468 36.00 -17.79 -22.11
N THR A 469 35.39 -17.13 -23.08
CA THR A 469 36.06 -16.19 -23.99
C THR A 469 35.30 -14.84 -24.10
N GLU A 470 34.03 -14.86 -23.85
CA GLU A 470 33.18 -13.68 -24.02
C GLU A 470 32.20 -13.54 -22.85
N VAL A 471 32.02 -12.31 -22.34
CA VAL A 471 30.98 -11.91 -21.43
C VAL A 471 30.24 -10.71 -21.96
N ASN A 472 28.94 -10.73 -21.88
CA ASN A 472 28.05 -9.70 -22.37
C ASN A 472 27.53 -8.87 -21.21
N PHE A 473 27.48 -7.57 -21.41
CA PHE A 473 26.87 -6.58 -20.54
C PHE A 473 25.66 -6.00 -21.28
N GLU A 474 24.48 -6.39 -20.90
CA GLU A 474 23.23 -5.89 -21.48
C GLU A 474 22.65 -4.83 -20.54
N TYR A 475 22.29 -3.66 -21.07
CA TYR A 475 21.82 -2.51 -20.32
C TYR A 475 20.67 -1.83 -21.08
N TYR A 476 20.00 -0.91 -20.39
CA TYR A 476 18.95 -0.07 -20.97
C TYR A 476 19.25 1.40 -20.65
N VAL A 477 19.19 2.27 -21.61
CA VAL A 477 19.33 3.73 -21.45
C VAL A 477 18.08 4.44 -21.93
N ARG A 478 17.71 5.54 -21.28
CA ARG A 478 16.47 6.29 -21.59
C ARG A 478 16.65 7.44 -22.54
N ASP A 479 17.83 8.03 -22.54
CA ASP A 479 18.21 9.14 -23.40
C ASP A 479 19.55 8.83 -24.06
N TYR A 480 20.08 9.79 -24.82
CA TYR A 480 21.43 9.66 -25.36
C TYR A 480 22.43 9.68 -24.20
N GLU A 481 22.93 8.52 -23.84
CA GLU A 481 23.86 8.35 -22.72
C GLU A 481 25.16 7.69 -23.18
N GLU A 482 26.27 8.12 -22.55
CA GLU A 482 27.54 7.44 -22.65
C GLU A 482 27.58 6.29 -21.65
N VAL A 483 27.70 5.07 -22.15
CA VAL A 483 27.87 3.88 -21.30
C VAL A 483 29.33 3.47 -21.30
N THR A 484 29.95 3.43 -20.12
CA THR A 484 31.33 2.97 -19.93
C THR A 484 31.37 1.78 -18.98
N ILE A 485 32.08 0.70 -19.40
CA ILE A 485 32.29 -0.49 -18.58
C ILE A 485 33.77 -0.74 -18.40
N LEU A 486 34.23 -0.64 -17.16
CA LEU A 486 35.61 -0.89 -16.79
C LEU A 486 35.75 -2.29 -16.19
N ILE A 487 36.70 -3.08 -16.68
CA ILE A 487 36.95 -4.45 -16.21
C ILE A 487 38.37 -4.53 -15.66
N TYR A 488 38.50 -5.10 -14.47
CA TYR A 488 39.77 -5.22 -13.74
C TYR A 488 40.06 -6.70 -13.43
N ASN A 489 41.33 -7.06 -13.44
CA ASN A 489 41.76 -8.36 -12.94
C ASN A 489 41.79 -8.41 -11.41
N ALA A 490 42.11 -9.58 -10.84
CA ALA A 490 42.18 -9.77 -9.39
C ALA A 490 43.24 -8.89 -8.68
N GLN A 491 44.19 -8.34 -9.42
CA GLN A 491 45.24 -7.43 -8.94
C GLN A 491 44.82 -5.96 -9.02
N GLY A 492 43.58 -5.67 -9.47
CA GLY A 492 43.08 -4.32 -9.64
C GLY A 492 43.59 -3.58 -10.87
N GLN A 493 44.23 -4.28 -11.82
CA GLN A 493 44.68 -3.69 -13.05
C GLN A 493 43.53 -3.66 -14.06
N LEU A 494 43.33 -2.52 -14.73
CA LEU A 494 42.34 -2.38 -15.80
C LEU A 494 42.73 -3.25 -16.98
N VAL A 495 41.87 -4.18 -17.39
CA VAL A 495 42.09 -5.10 -18.50
C VAL A 495 41.20 -4.78 -19.70
N ALA A 496 40.06 -4.11 -19.48
CA ALA A 496 39.22 -3.64 -20.58
C ALA A 496 38.49 -2.34 -20.18
N ASN A 497 38.27 -1.49 -21.21
CA ASN A 497 37.41 -0.32 -21.16
C ASN A 497 36.50 -0.39 -22.39
N LEU A 498 35.23 -0.71 -22.15
CA LEU A 498 34.21 -0.80 -23.18
C LEU A 498 33.40 0.50 -23.15
N GLN A 499 33.08 1.06 -24.30
CA GLN A 499 32.33 2.29 -24.42
C GLN A 499 31.28 2.20 -25.51
N ASP A 500 30.11 2.73 -25.20
CA ASP A 500 29.05 3.00 -26.16
C ASP A 500 28.71 4.49 -26.01
N VAL A 501 29.22 5.29 -26.95
CA VAL A 501 29.11 6.75 -26.90
C VAL A 501 27.85 7.17 -27.63
N GLU A 502 26.99 7.93 -26.97
CA GLU A 502 25.72 8.41 -27.52
C GLU A 502 24.75 7.27 -27.86
N HIS A 503 24.62 6.29 -26.94
CA HIS A 503 23.61 5.24 -27.11
C HIS A 503 22.20 5.86 -27.12
N PRO A 504 21.38 5.59 -28.16
CA PRO A 504 20.01 6.09 -28.21
C PRO A 504 19.16 5.40 -27.14
N ASN A 505 18.05 6.04 -26.75
CA ASN A 505 17.07 5.44 -25.84
C ASN A 505 16.78 3.98 -26.24
N GLY A 506 16.88 3.06 -25.28
CA GLY A 506 16.58 1.66 -25.47
C GLY A 506 17.64 0.69 -24.93
N LYS A 507 17.54 -0.56 -25.38
CA LYS A 507 18.42 -1.66 -25.00
C LYS A 507 19.75 -1.55 -25.71
N GLY A 508 20.83 -1.58 -24.94
CA GLY A 508 22.21 -1.67 -25.44
C GLY A 508 22.91 -2.93 -24.99
N LYS A 509 24.00 -3.25 -25.65
CA LYS A 509 24.83 -4.41 -25.33
C LYS A 509 26.28 -4.13 -25.68
N LEU A 510 27.17 -4.28 -24.72
CA LEU A 510 28.61 -4.32 -24.91
C LEU A 510 29.14 -5.71 -24.58
N ALA A 511 30.10 -6.20 -25.34
CA ALA A 511 30.72 -7.50 -25.12
C ALA A 511 32.20 -7.32 -24.84
N TRP A 512 32.71 -7.94 -23.79
CA TRP A 512 34.13 -8.13 -23.59
C TRP A 512 34.51 -9.51 -24.18
N ASN A 513 35.22 -9.46 -25.27
CA ASN A 513 35.72 -10.64 -25.97
C ASN A 513 37.25 -10.62 -25.90
N ASP A 514 37.81 -11.47 -25.04
CA ASP A 514 39.25 -11.70 -24.95
C ASP A 514 39.53 -13.11 -25.40
N GLN A 515 40.31 -13.23 -26.47
CA GLN A 515 40.65 -14.54 -27.03
C GLN A 515 41.48 -15.42 -26.09
N ARG A 516 42.08 -14.84 -25.05
CA ARG A 516 42.90 -15.56 -24.06
C ARG A 516 42.79 -14.97 -22.64
N PRO A 517 41.61 -14.84 -22.06
CA PRO A 517 41.53 -14.39 -20.69
C PRO A 517 42.19 -15.42 -19.77
N ALA A 518 42.85 -14.96 -18.74
CA ALA A 518 43.38 -15.85 -17.70
C ALA A 518 42.23 -16.40 -16.86
N THR A 519 42.27 -17.66 -16.50
CA THR A 519 41.32 -18.26 -15.56
C THR A 519 41.37 -17.51 -14.23
N GLY A 520 40.23 -17.05 -13.70
CA GLY A 520 40.16 -16.34 -12.44
C GLY A 520 39.00 -15.37 -12.38
N VAL A 521 38.96 -14.61 -11.28
CA VAL A 521 37.92 -13.60 -11.02
C VAL A 521 38.34 -12.26 -11.60
N TYR A 522 37.41 -11.65 -12.30
CA TYR A 522 37.50 -10.26 -12.78
C TYR A 522 36.41 -9.43 -12.10
N TYR A 523 36.66 -8.15 -11.93
CA TYR A 523 35.72 -7.19 -11.36
C TYR A 523 35.34 -6.19 -12.43
N TYR A 524 34.07 -5.80 -12.49
CA TYR A 524 33.61 -4.79 -13.42
C TYR A 524 32.87 -3.65 -12.70
N THR A 525 32.86 -2.49 -13.33
CA THR A 525 32.04 -1.34 -12.94
C THR A 525 31.43 -0.72 -14.19
N ILE A 526 30.13 -0.49 -14.15
CA ILE A 526 29.33 0.12 -15.22
C ILE A 526 29.02 1.55 -14.83
N TYR A 527 29.23 2.47 -15.74
CA TYR A 527 28.94 3.89 -15.61
C TYR A 527 28.02 4.35 -16.74
N PHE A 528 27.09 5.27 -16.42
CA PHE A 528 26.29 6.00 -17.40
C PHE A 528 26.56 7.48 -17.18
N ASN A 529 26.97 8.20 -18.24
CA ASN A 529 27.38 9.61 -18.18
C ASN A 529 28.37 9.93 -17.04
N GLY A 530 29.23 8.95 -16.68
CA GLY A 530 30.19 9.09 -15.60
C GLY A 530 29.67 8.70 -14.21
N ASP A 531 28.39 8.49 -14.04
CA ASP A 531 27.80 8.02 -12.79
C ASP A 531 27.88 6.49 -12.65
N LYS A 532 28.31 6.03 -11.49
CA LYS A 532 28.45 4.61 -11.20
C LYS A 532 27.09 3.94 -11.02
N ILE A 533 26.76 3.00 -11.88
CA ILE A 533 25.49 2.28 -11.87
C ILE A 533 25.57 0.92 -11.16
N LYS A 534 26.54 0.10 -11.58
CA LYS A 534 26.71 -1.26 -11.06
C LYS A 534 28.17 -1.64 -10.94
N SER A 535 28.46 -2.49 -9.94
CA SER A 535 29.72 -3.22 -9.85
C SER A 535 29.44 -4.66 -9.52
N GLY A 536 30.30 -5.54 -9.97
CA GLY A 536 30.19 -6.96 -9.69
C GLY A 536 31.46 -7.72 -10.06
N SER A 537 31.37 -9.06 -10.00
CA SER A 537 32.45 -9.95 -10.38
C SER A 537 31.97 -10.95 -11.44
N ILE A 538 32.90 -11.32 -12.31
CA ILE A 538 32.71 -12.36 -13.32
C ILE A 538 33.85 -13.38 -13.20
N LEU A 539 33.53 -14.66 -13.41
CA LEU A 539 34.47 -15.76 -13.30
C LEU A 539 34.82 -16.27 -14.69
N CYS A 540 36.08 -16.19 -15.07
CA CYS A 540 36.60 -16.90 -16.25
C CYS A 540 36.95 -18.31 -15.87
N ASN A 541 36.33 -19.30 -16.53
CA ASN A 541 36.50 -20.70 -16.26
C ASN A 541 36.98 -21.42 -17.55
N LYS A 542 38.30 -21.39 -17.78
CA LYS A 542 38.95 -22.10 -18.89
C LYS A 542 39.46 -23.43 -18.45
#